data_bb121652d5dd8908a8142bb5587bfda4
#
_entry.id   bb121652d5dd8908a8142bb5587bfda4
#
_cell.length_a   1.000
_cell.length_b   1.000
_cell.length_c   1.000
_cell.angle_alpha   90.00
_cell.angle_beta   90.00
_cell.angle_gamma   90.00
#
_symmetry.space_group_name_H-M   'P 1'
#
loop_
_entity.id
_entity.type
_entity.pdbx_description
1 polymer ?
#
loop_
_entity_poly.entity_id
_entity_poly.type
_entity_poly.pdbx_seq_one_letter_code
_entity_poly.pdbx_strand_id
1 'polypeptide(L)'
;MEVKYILDVRDFSDSPDAALFVKDINVILNDPEVKVVVETIGGTRFAYPYVRQCLESGRSVCTSNKEMVATYGAELLALAREHKAAFLFEASVGGGTPIITPMHQCLAANQISQIQGIVNGTTNFMLTKMKRENMGFDAALKI
;
A
#
# COMPACT_ATOMS: atom_id res chain seq x y z
N MET A 1 3.87 19.46 -4.25
CA MET A 1 2.84 18.41 -4.43
C MET A 1 1.66 18.81 -3.58
N GLU A 2 0.46 18.79 -4.14
CA GLU A 2 -0.77 19.22 -3.47
C GLU A 2 -1.78 18.06 -3.58
N VAL A 3 -2.58 17.85 -2.52
CA VAL A 3 -3.69 16.90 -2.55
C VAL A 3 -4.86 17.57 -3.25
N LYS A 4 -5.29 17.00 -4.38
CA LYS A 4 -6.37 17.57 -5.19
C LYS A 4 -7.71 16.91 -4.92
N TYR A 5 -7.70 15.60 -4.69
CA TYR A 5 -8.90 14.81 -4.40
C TYR A 5 -8.63 13.77 -3.32
N ILE A 6 -9.66 13.45 -2.56
CA ILE A 6 -9.71 12.35 -1.60
C ILE A 6 -10.91 11.48 -1.96
N LEU A 7 -10.67 10.26 -2.45
CA LEU A 7 -11.74 9.32 -2.77
C LEU A 7 -12.15 8.54 -1.52
N ASP A 8 -13.35 8.77 -1.04
CA ASP A 8 -13.94 7.98 0.05
C ASP A 8 -15.47 7.92 -0.11
N VAL A 9 -16.05 6.77 0.22
CA VAL A 9 -17.51 6.55 0.14
C VAL A 9 -18.27 7.08 1.34
N ARG A 10 -17.57 7.31 2.46
CA ARG A 10 -18.13 7.86 3.70
C ARG A 10 -18.45 9.34 3.56
N ASP A 11 -19.23 9.88 4.47
CA ASP A 11 -19.51 11.30 4.55
C ASP A 11 -18.46 12.02 5.40
N PHE A 12 -17.91 13.11 4.84
CA PHE A 12 -16.92 13.98 5.46
C PHE A 12 -17.30 15.46 5.32
N SER A 13 -18.61 15.75 5.30
CA SER A 13 -19.14 17.12 5.16
C SER A 13 -18.66 18.08 6.27
N ASP A 14 -18.36 17.54 7.45
CA ASP A 14 -17.86 18.31 8.61
C ASP A 14 -16.31 18.46 8.62
N SER A 15 -15.61 17.86 7.64
CA SER A 15 -14.15 17.97 7.54
C SER A 15 -13.73 19.36 7.03
N PRO A 16 -12.63 19.93 7.53
CA PRO A 16 -12.05 21.13 6.93
C PRO A 16 -11.67 20.92 5.44
N ASP A 17 -11.44 19.68 5.05
CA ASP A 17 -11.06 19.29 3.68
C ASP A 17 -12.27 18.77 2.87
N ALA A 18 -13.50 19.02 3.33
CA ALA A 18 -14.74 18.50 2.71
C ALA A 18 -14.80 18.73 1.18
N ALA A 19 -14.27 19.85 0.71
CA ALA A 19 -14.26 20.21 -0.71
C ALA A 19 -13.36 19.28 -1.57
N LEU A 20 -12.44 18.54 -0.98
CA LEU A 20 -11.54 17.62 -1.69
C LEU A 20 -12.15 16.23 -1.87
N PHE A 21 -13.20 15.91 -1.10
CA PHE A 21 -13.78 14.56 -1.11
C PHE A 21 -14.63 14.32 -2.36
N VAL A 22 -14.33 13.21 -3.01
CA VAL A 22 -15.09 12.71 -4.18
C VAL A 22 -15.52 11.26 -3.92
N LYS A 23 -16.64 10.84 -4.54
CA LYS A 23 -17.20 9.49 -4.37
C LYS A 23 -17.05 8.62 -5.61
N ASP A 24 -16.57 9.19 -6.70
CA ASP A 24 -16.40 8.51 -7.98
C ASP A 24 -14.93 8.62 -8.44
N ILE A 25 -14.32 7.48 -8.69
CA ILE A 25 -12.94 7.38 -9.21
C ILE A 25 -12.81 8.10 -10.57
N ASN A 26 -13.87 8.19 -11.35
CA ASN A 26 -13.83 8.85 -12.65
C ASN A 26 -13.51 10.35 -12.56
N VAL A 27 -13.82 11.00 -11.45
CA VAL A 27 -13.40 12.39 -11.22
C VAL A 27 -11.87 12.50 -11.24
N ILE A 28 -11.18 11.54 -10.61
CA ILE A 28 -9.71 11.46 -10.58
C ILE A 28 -9.16 11.04 -11.95
N LEU A 29 -9.78 10.03 -12.58
CA LEU A 29 -9.30 9.49 -13.85
C LEU A 29 -9.50 10.44 -15.04
N ASN A 30 -10.48 11.33 -14.98
CA ASN A 30 -10.74 12.32 -16.03
C ASN A 30 -9.93 13.61 -15.87
N ASP A 31 -9.24 13.80 -14.74
CA ASP A 31 -8.44 14.99 -14.51
C ASP A 31 -6.97 14.77 -14.93
N PRO A 32 -6.51 15.42 -16.02
CA PRO A 32 -5.16 15.24 -16.54
C PRO A 32 -4.05 15.83 -15.62
N GLU A 33 -4.42 16.66 -14.65
CA GLU A 33 -3.46 17.22 -13.69
C GLU A 33 -3.10 16.23 -12.58
N VAL A 34 -3.94 15.22 -12.31
CA VAL A 34 -3.62 14.16 -11.36
C VAL A 34 -2.57 13.23 -11.96
N LYS A 35 -1.40 13.20 -11.38
CA LYS A 35 -0.26 12.39 -11.84
C LYS A 35 0.04 11.20 -10.94
N VAL A 36 -0.27 11.34 -9.65
CA VAL A 36 0.04 10.34 -8.63
C VAL A 36 -1.20 10.06 -7.79
N VAL A 37 -1.45 8.81 -7.54
CA VAL A 37 -2.52 8.33 -6.64
C VAL A 37 -1.89 7.58 -5.48
N VAL A 38 -2.31 7.90 -4.25
CA VAL A 38 -1.88 7.20 -3.04
C VAL A 38 -3.03 6.32 -2.56
N GLU A 39 -2.84 5.01 -2.58
CA GLU A 39 -3.82 4.04 -2.12
C GLU A 39 -3.60 3.73 -0.64
N THR A 40 -4.64 3.93 0.17
CA THR A 40 -4.66 3.70 1.62
C THR A 40 -5.91 2.93 2.08
N ILE A 41 -6.63 2.28 1.14
CA ILE A 41 -7.88 1.57 1.42
C ILE A 41 -7.61 0.29 2.20
N GLY A 42 -6.60 -0.46 1.77
CA GLY A 42 -6.30 -1.79 2.30
C GLY A 42 -7.20 -2.90 1.73
N GLY A 43 -6.77 -4.16 1.91
CA GLY A 43 -7.41 -5.32 1.29
C GLY A 43 -7.31 -5.31 -0.24
N THR A 44 -8.00 -6.23 -0.90
CA THR A 44 -7.92 -6.35 -2.37
C THR A 44 -9.21 -5.96 -3.07
N ARG A 45 -10.34 -6.18 -2.43
CA ARG A 45 -11.67 -6.09 -3.05
C ARG A 45 -11.94 -4.75 -3.73
N PHE A 46 -11.60 -3.64 -3.07
CA PHE A 46 -11.82 -2.28 -3.59
C PHE A 46 -10.53 -1.64 -4.07
N ALA A 47 -9.40 -1.88 -3.40
CA ALA A 47 -8.12 -1.28 -3.73
C ALA A 47 -7.62 -1.72 -5.12
N TYR A 48 -7.64 -3.02 -5.41
CA TYR A 48 -7.11 -3.55 -6.67
C TYR A 48 -7.79 -2.96 -7.93
N PRO A 49 -9.14 -2.93 -8.05
CA PRO A 49 -9.79 -2.33 -9.22
C PRO A 49 -9.44 -0.85 -9.42
N TYR A 50 -9.32 -0.08 -8.35
CA TYR A 50 -8.98 1.33 -8.44
C TYR A 50 -7.51 1.53 -8.84
N VAL A 51 -6.59 0.79 -8.23
CA VAL A 51 -5.17 0.84 -8.57
C VAL A 51 -4.94 0.45 -10.02
N ARG A 52 -5.59 -0.61 -10.48
CA ARG A 52 -5.54 -1.07 -11.86
C ARG A 52 -5.97 0.03 -12.83
N GLN A 53 -7.15 0.64 -12.63
CA GLN A 53 -7.66 1.72 -13.47
C GLN A 53 -6.72 2.94 -13.48
N CYS A 54 -6.12 3.29 -12.33
CA CYS A 54 -5.15 4.37 -12.25
C CYS A 54 -3.92 4.08 -13.11
N LEU A 55 -3.35 2.88 -13.02
CA LEU A 55 -2.19 2.47 -13.82
C LEU A 55 -2.52 2.41 -15.31
N GLU A 56 -3.68 1.84 -15.70
CA GLU A 56 -4.17 1.79 -17.09
C GLU A 56 -4.32 3.20 -17.69
N SER A 57 -4.66 4.17 -16.87
CA SER A 57 -4.75 5.58 -17.28
C SER A 57 -3.41 6.33 -17.30
N GLY A 58 -2.29 5.63 -17.03
CA GLY A 58 -0.95 6.20 -17.02
C GLY A 58 -0.60 7.00 -15.74
N ARG A 59 -1.41 6.89 -14.69
CA ARG A 59 -1.12 7.53 -13.40
C ARG A 59 -0.24 6.64 -12.54
N SER A 60 0.76 7.23 -11.92
CA SER A 60 1.61 6.52 -10.96
C SER A 60 0.85 6.26 -9.66
N VAL A 61 1.08 5.10 -9.06
CA VAL A 61 0.41 4.69 -7.81
C VAL A 61 1.44 4.38 -6.75
N CYS A 62 1.18 4.86 -5.52
CA CYS A 62 1.92 4.50 -4.32
C CYS A 62 0.95 3.80 -3.35
N THR A 63 1.37 2.68 -2.75
CA THR A 63 0.54 1.91 -1.83
C THR A 63 1.33 1.31 -0.67
N SER A 64 0.69 1.15 0.48
CA SER A 64 1.17 0.36 1.62
C SER A 64 0.44 -0.98 1.77
N ASN A 65 -0.38 -1.37 0.80
CA ASN A 65 -1.28 -2.51 0.86
C ASN A 65 -0.55 -3.83 0.60
N LYS A 66 -0.11 -4.47 1.67
CA LYS A 66 0.64 -5.74 1.61
C LYS A 66 -0.13 -6.88 0.94
N GLU A 67 -1.44 -6.98 1.16
CA GLU A 67 -2.28 -8.04 0.61
C GLU A 67 -2.41 -7.90 -0.91
N MET A 68 -2.69 -6.69 -1.39
CA MET A 68 -2.79 -6.41 -2.82
C MET A 68 -1.45 -6.65 -3.53
N VAL A 69 -0.34 -6.20 -2.95
CA VAL A 69 1.00 -6.40 -3.53
C VAL A 69 1.38 -7.88 -3.54
N ALA A 70 1.06 -8.64 -2.48
CA ALA A 70 1.33 -10.07 -2.43
C ALA A 70 0.53 -10.85 -3.48
N THR A 71 -0.72 -10.44 -3.74
CA THR A 71 -1.63 -11.17 -4.64
C THR A 71 -1.48 -10.73 -6.10
N TYR A 72 -1.36 -9.44 -6.36
CA TYR A 72 -1.44 -8.85 -7.69
C TYR A 72 -0.19 -8.04 -8.09
N GLY A 73 0.85 -8.01 -7.24
CA GLY A 73 2.01 -7.13 -7.45
C GLY A 73 2.71 -7.34 -8.79
N ALA A 74 2.87 -8.59 -9.23
CA ALA A 74 3.50 -8.89 -10.51
C ALA A 74 2.68 -8.34 -11.70
N GLU A 75 1.36 -8.52 -11.65
CA GLU A 75 0.43 -7.99 -12.67
C GLU A 75 0.45 -6.46 -12.70
N LEU A 76 0.33 -5.82 -11.54
CA LEU A 76 0.32 -4.36 -11.41
C LEU A 76 1.65 -3.73 -11.85
N LEU A 77 2.79 -4.40 -11.60
CA LEU A 77 4.09 -3.98 -12.12
C LEU A 77 4.19 -4.08 -13.64
N ALA A 78 3.64 -5.15 -14.23
CA ALA A 78 3.60 -5.30 -15.68
C ALA A 78 2.74 -4.22 -16.33
N LEU A 79 1.55 -3.99 -15.77
CA LEU A 79 0.62 -2.96 -16.21
C LEU A 79 1.22 -1.54 -16.10
N ALA A 80 1.89 -1.23 -15.00
CA ALA A 80 2.56 0.05 -14.82
C ALA A 80 3.64 0.29 -15.90
N ARG A 81 4.42 -0.74 -16.25
CA ARG A 81 5.42 -0.65 -17.32
C ARG A 81 4.78 -0.40 -18.68
N GLU A 82 3.70 -1.13 -18.99
CA GLU A 82 2.96 -1.00 -20.25
C GLU A 82 2.45 0.44 -20.43
N HIS A 83 1.90 1.03 -19.38
CA HIS A 83 1.33 2.39 -19.41
C HIS A 83 2.31 3.50 -19.01
N LYS A 84 3.61 3.20 -18.88
CA LYS A 84 4.68 4.14 -18.51
C LYS A 84 4.41 4.87 -17.18
N ALA A 85 3.73 4.21 -16.28
CA ALA A 85 3.45 4.66 -14.91
C ALA A 85 4.43 4.00 -13.92
N ALA A 86 4.56 4.57 -12.72
CA ALA A 86 5.27 3.95 -11.61
C ALA A 86 4.28 3.27 -10.64
N PHE A 87 4.62 2.07 -10.18
CA PHE A 87 3.93 1.40 -9.08
C PHE A 87 4.91 1.25 -7.92
N LEU A 88 4.70 2.02 -6.86
CA LEU A 88 5.57 2.14 -5.69
C LEU A 88 4.89 1.52 -4.47
N PHE A 89 5.56 0.57 -3.82
CA PHE A 89 4.97 -0.22 -2.74
C PHE A 89 5.96 -0.52 -1.60
N GLU A 90 6.97 0.34 -1.40
CA GLU A 90 7.97 0.19 -0.33
C GLU A 90 7.31 -0.03 1.04
N ALA A 91 6.29 0.78 1.38
CA ALA A 91 5.58 0.71 2.65
C ALA A 91 4.72 -0.55 2.84
N SER A 92 4.55 -1.38 1.82
CA SER A 92 3.86 -2.68 1.93
C SER A 92 4.68 -3.71 2.70
N VAL A 93 5.99 -3.48 2.83
CA VAL A 93 6.92 -4.31 3.62
C VAL A 93 7.71 -3.42 4.57
N GLY A 94 7.65 -3.71 5.88
CA GLY A 94 8.43 -2.97 6.87
C GLY A 94 7.93 -1.56 7.22
N GLY A 95 6.82 -1.11 6.64
CA GLY A 95 6.25 0.21 6.89
C GLY A 95 7.22 1.34 6.52
N GLY A 96 7.71 2.10 7.50
CA GLY A 96 8.69 3.16 7.31
C GLY A 96 10.14 2.68 7.16
N THR A 97 10.41 1.38 7.33
CA THR A 97 11.75 0.82 7.15
C THR A 97 11.97 0.44 5.68
N PRO A 98 12.92 1.04 4.97
CA PRO A 98 13.16 0.73 3.57
C PRO A 98 13.78 -0.67 3.42
N ILE A 99 13.17 -1.52 2.61
CA ILE A 99 13.60 -2.90 2.36
C ILE A 99 13.70 -3.20 0.86
N ILE A 100 12.63 -2.93 0.10
CA ILE A 100 12.53 -3.31 -1.31
C ILE A 100 13.51 -2.50 -2.15
N THR A 101 13.52 -1.18 -1.98
CA THR A 101 14.41 -0.29 -2.72
C THR A 101 15.89 -0.58 -2.46
N PRO A 102 16.36 -0.75 -1.19
CA PRO A 102 17.74 -1.17 -0.93
C PRO A 102 18.09 -2.53 -1.51
N MET A 103 17.19 -3.51 -1.43
CA MET A 103 17.43 -4.83 -2.05
C MET A 103 17.62 -4.72 -3.57
N HIS A 104 16.78 -3.93 -4.22
CA HIS A 104 16.83 -3.77 -5.67
C HIS A 104 18.05 -2.94 -6.13
N GLN A 105 18.41 -1.89 -5.40
CA GLN A 105 19.48 -0.96 -5.80
C GLN A 105 20.85 -1.38 -5.28
N CYS A 106 20.96 -1.68 -3.99
CA CYS A 106 22.25 -1.96 -3.35
C CYS A 106 22.73 -3.40 -3.61
N LEU A 107 21.80 -4.33 -3.79
CA LEU A 107 22.09 -5.76 -3.99
C LEU A 107 21.86 -6.23 -5.44
N ALA A 108 21.69 -5.29 -6.38
CA ALA A 108 21.38 -5.61 -7.78
C ALA A 108 22.41 -6.53 -8.48
N ALA A 109 23.67 -6.48 -8.04
CA ALA A 109 24.74 -7.34 -8.56
C ALA A 109 24.83 -8.70 -7.85
N ASN A 110 24.01 -8.92 -6.81
CA ASN A 110 24.05 -10.15 -6.00
C ASN A 110 22.91 -11.10 -6.41
N GLN A 111 23.15 -12.38 -6.24
CA GLN A 111 22.13 -13.41 -6.37
C GLN A 111 21.59 -13.76 -4.99
N ILE A 112 20.36 -13.29 -4.67
CA ILE A 112 19.72 -13.54 -3.38
C ILE A 112 19.12 -14.95 -3.42
N SER A 113 19.64 -15.86 -2.59
CA SER A 113 19.13 -17.24 -2.48
C SER A 113 18.05 -17.39 -1.41
N GLN A 114 18.06 -16.54 -0.38
CA GLN A 114 17.14 -16.63 0.74
C GLN A 114 16.95 -15.27 1.41
N ILE A 115 15.72 -15.01 1.87
CA ILE A 115 15.36 -13.85 2.70
C ILE A 115 14.72 -14.38 3.98
N GLN A 116 15.20 -13.94 5.14
CA GLN A 116 14.64 -14.27 6.44
C GLN A 116 14.35 -12.98 7.21
N GLY A 117 13.20 -12.92 7.90
CA GLY A 117 12.85 -11.75 8.70
C GLY A 117 11.61 -11.95 9.55
N ILE A 118 11.43 -11.06 10.54
CA ILE A 118 10.19 -10.92 11.32
C ILE A 118 9.44 -9.74 10.71
N VAL A 119 8.45 -10.03 9.88
CA VAL A 119 7.77 -9.04 9.05
C VAL A 119 6.36 -8.67 9.53
N ASN A 120 5.95 -9.18 10.68
CA ASN A 120 4.66 -8.84 11.30
C ASN A 120 4.87 -8.41 12.76
N GLY A 121 4.64 -7.12 13.04
CA GLY A 121 4.82 -6.54 14.37
C GLY A 121 3.80 -7.08 15.39
N THR A 122 2.55 -7.24 15.01
CA THR A 122 1.46 -7.69 15.90
C THR A 122 1.71 -9.10 16.43
N THR A 123 1.96 -10.05 15.56
CA THR A 123 2.23 -11.43 15.99
C THR A 123 3.54 -11.54 16.78
N ASN A 124 4.56 -10.77 16.40
CA ASN A 124 5.81 -10.73 17.16
C ASN A 124 5.62 -10.15 18.58
N PHE A 125 4.80 -9.11 18.70
CA PHE A 125 4.42 -8.54 20.02
C PHE A 125 3.69 -9.58 20.86
N MET A 126 2.67 -10.25 20.33
CA MET A 126 1.92 -11.29 21.04
C MET A 126 2.82 -12.43 21.53
N LEU A 127 3.65 -12.98 20.63
CA LEU A 127 4.59 -14.06 20.98
C LEU A 127 5.61 -13.60 22.04
N THR A 128 6.04 -12.35 21.99
CA THR A 128 6.94 -11.78 22.99
C THR A 128 6.27 -11.70 24.36
N LYS A 129 5.03 -11.24 24.44
CA LYS A 129 4.22 -11.19 25.66
C LYS A 129 4.00 -12.60 26.24
N MET A 130 3.61 -13.55 25.39
CA MET A 130 3.45 -14.94 25.81
C MET A 130 4.74 -15.52 26.39
N LYS A 131 5.88 -15.26 25.76
CA LYS A 131 7.17 -15.82 26.19
C LYS A 131 7.75 -15.11 27.42
N ARG A 132 7.72 -13.79 27.48
CA ARG A 132 8.39 -13.01 28.55
C ARG A 132 7.53 -12.86 29.81
N GLU A 133 6.21 -12.76 29.64
CA GLU A 133 5.27 -12.50 30.73
C GLU A 133 4.44 -13.75 31.08
N ASN A 134 4.76 -14.91 30.46
CA ASN A 134 4.02 -16.17 30.62
C ASN A 134 2.50 -16.03 30.41
N MET A 135 2.14 -15.15 29.46
CA MET A 135 0.74 -14.79 29.16
C MET A 135 0.14 -15.81 28.19
N GLY A 136 -1.13 -16.16 28.39
CA GLY A 136 -1.87 -16.98 27.43
C GLY A 136 -2.21 -16.23 26.15
N PHE A 137 -2.46 -16.94 25.05
CA PHE A 137 -2.76 -16.36 23.73
C PHE A 137 -3.93 -15.37 23.77
N ASP A 138 -5.05 -15.77 24.40
CA ASP A 138 -6.26 -14.94 24.47
C ASP A 138 -6.06 -13.64 25.26
N ALA A 139 -5.21 -13.68 26.27
CA ALA A 139 -4.81 -12.50 27.04
C ALA A 139 -3.91 -11.57 26.22
N ALA A 140 -2.94 -12.11 25.49
CA ALA A 140 -2.06 -11.35 24.62
C ALA A 140 -2.78 -10.72 23.41
N LEU A 141 -3.88 -11.35 22.95
CA LEU A 141 -4.70 -10.85 21.85
C LEU A 141 -5.56 -9.65 22.25
N LYS A 142 -5.88 -9.51 23.55
CA LYS A 142 -6.75 -8.44 24.07
C LYS A 142 -6.02 -7.15 24.41
N ILE A 143 -4.69 -7.15 24.37
CA ILE A 143 -3.85 -5.96 24.58
C ILE A 143 -3.76 -5.14 23.29
#